data_c0cdc63840bda25823f350fc2876b9c0
#
_entry.id   c0cdc63840bda25823f350fc2876b9c0
#
_cell.length_a   1.000
_cell.length_b   1.000
_cell.length_c   1.000
_cell.angle_alpha   90.00
_cell.angle_beta   90.00
_cell.angle_gamma   90.00
#
_symmetry.space_group_name_H-M   'P 1'
#
loop_
_entity.id
_entity.type
_entity.pdbx_description
1 polymer ?
#
loop_
_entity_poly.entity_id
_entity_poly.type
_entity_poly.pdbx_seq_one_letter_code
_entity_poly.pdbx_strand_id
1 'polypeptide(L)'
;IQWAEILEYICTGYHLFIANIFVILYRNSNIIILGTLASPVATSLYATAEKIIKCIQSIATPLNQYYFTRLIKQHELKLEPYKVGEYKSLLYASTNIQLKFMVFIVLSLGGVGTILGYKVQSIAEIRSAFIPLSIMSFAIFMGIYNFMFGSVGLSIRGYKKEFSYIVAITGVSTIILSLCLSYFFAEIGAAIAYVFAEFILLILILRIYKVKRL
;
A
#
# COMPACT_ATOMS: atom_id res chain seq x y z
N ILE A 1 30.65 20.33 -3.95
CA ILE A 1 29.19 20.19 -4.08
C ILE A 1 28.63 21.58 -4.26
N GLN A 2 28.07 21.88 -5.42
CA GLN A 2 27.51 23.21 -5.71
C GLN A 2 26.10 23.28 -5.10
N TRP A 3 25.79 24.41 -4.43
CA TRP A 3 24.46 24.64 -3.84
C TRP A 3 23.30 24.48 -4.83
N ALA A 4 23.54 24.77 -6.10
CA ALA A 4 22.58 24.61 -7.19
C ALA A 4 22.18 23.14 -7.40
N GLU A 5 23.14 22.21 -7.35
CA GLU A 5 22.88 20.77 -7.47
C GLU A 5 22.05 20.25 -6.29
N ILE A 6 22.36 20.72 -5.06
CA ILE A 6 21.61 20.34 -3.86
C ILE A 6 20.15 20.80 -3.97
N LEU A 7 19.91 22.02 -4.40
CA LEU A 7 18.56 22.55 -4.60
C LEU A 7 17.78 21.77 -5.67
N GLU A 8 18.44 21.38 -6.76
CA GLU A 8 17.82 20.57 -7.80
C GLU A 8 17.40 19.18 -7.27
N TYR A 9 18.26 18.53 -6.49
CA TYR A 9 17.91 17.24 -5.86
C TYR A 9 16.78 17.38 -4.85
N ILE A 10 16.75 18.45 -4.04
CA ILE A 10 15.67 18.73 -3.11
C ILE A 10 14.35 18.96 -3.87
N CYS A 11 14.36 19.79 -4.90
CA CYS A 11 13.16 20.05 -5.70
C CYS A 11 12.66 18.81 -6.43
N THR A 12 13.56 17.96 -6.90
CA THR A 12 13.18 16.70 -7.56
C THR A 12 12.63 15.64 -6.57
N GLY A 13 13.22 15.59 -5.38
CA GLY A 13 12.81 14.67 -4.30
C GLY A 13 11.56 15.11 -3.54
N TYR A 14 11.25 16.42 -3.52
CA TYR A 14 10.14 16.99 -2.74
C TYR A 14 8.80 16.34 -3.01
N HIS A 15 8.47 16.08 -4.27
CA HIS A 15 7.19 15.44 -4.61
C HIS A 15 7.05 14.02 -4.04
N LEU A 16 8.12 13.24 -4.02
CA LEU A 16 8.12 11.92 -3.41
C LEU A 16 8.08 11.99 -1.88
N PHE A 17 8.76 12.96 -1.29
CA PHE A 17 8.72 13.21 0.14
C PHE A 17 7.30 13.55 0.60
N ILE A 18 6.63 14.48 -0.08
CA ILE A 18 5.24 14.84 0.20
C ILE A 18 4.30 13.63 0.00
N ALA A 19 4.48 12.86 -1.08
CA ALA A 19 3.69 11.64 -1.27
C ALA A 19 3.85 10.67 -0.10
N ASN A 20 5.07 10.45 0.39
CA ASN A 20 5.33 9.59 1.54
C ASN A 20 4.69 10.12 2.83
N ILE A 21 4.72 11.44 3.08
CA ILE A 21 4.02 12.05 4.21
C ILE A 21 2.53 11.74 4.13
N PHE A 22 1.88 11.96 2.98
CA PHE A 22 0.47 11.65 2.82
C PHE A 22 0.16 10.16 3.00
N VAL A 23 1.02 9.26 2.52
CA VAL A 23 0.88 7.81 2.78
C VAL A 23 0.91 7.50 4.27
N ILE A 24 1.88 8.06 4.99
CA ILE A 24 2.01 7.85 6.44
C ILE A 24 0.79 8.41 7.17
N LEU A 25 0.35 9.62 6.81
CA LEU A 25 -0.80 10.27 7.43
C LEU A 25 -2.08 9.44 7.25
N TYR A 26 -2.44 9.06 6.01
CA TYR A 26 -3.70 8.34 5.82
C TYR A 26 -3.66 6.91 6.39
N ARG A 27 -2.50 6.26 6.36
CA ARG A 27 -2.35 4.91 6.94
C ARG A 27 -2.45 4.89 8.46
N ASN A 28 -1.99 5.94 9.13
CA ASN A 28 -2.03 6.00 10.60
C ASN A 28 -3.24 6.77 11.13
N SER A 29 -3.94 7.55 10.30
CA SER A 29 -5.11 8.33 10.71
C SER A 29 -6.25 7.46 11.27
N ASN A 30 -6.42 6.25 10.75
CA ASN A 30 -7.48 5.33 11.18
C ASN A 30 -7.38 5.00 12.69
N ILE A 31 -6.16 4.77 13.22
CA ILE A 31 -5.97 4.52 14.66
C ILE A 31 -6.33 5.75 15.48
N ILE A 32 -5.93 6.95 15.02
CA ILE A 32 -6.23 8.21 15.69
C ILE A 32 -7.74 8.46 15.70
N ILE A 33 -8.38 8.28 14.54
CA ILE A 33 -9.83 8.45 14.38
C ILE A 33 -10.59 7.48 15.29
N LEU A 34 -10.20 6.20 15.31
CA LEU A 34 -10.82 5.22 16.20
C LEU A 34 -10.60 5.54 17.67
N GLY A 35 -9.39 5.98 18.04
CA GLY A 35 -9.08 6.37 19.41
C GLY A 35 -9.92 7.54 19.93
N THR A 36 -10.45 8.38 19.02
CA THR A 36 -11.29 9.53 19.39
C THR A 36 -12.80 9.23 19.29
N LEU A 37 -13.22 8.37 18.36
CA LEU A 37 -14.63 8.12 18.06
C LEU A 37 -15.16 6.80 18.62
N ALA A 38 -14.30 5.81 18.83
CA ALA A 38 -14.68 4.47 19.24
C ALA A 38 -14.12 4.09 20.60
N SER A 39 -14.47 2.88 21.08
CA SER A 39 -13.97 2.35 22.34
C SER A 39 -12.48 1.96 22.26
N PRO A 40 -11.75 1.94 23.39
CA PRO A 40 -10.38 1.43 23.43
C PRO A 40 -10.26 -0.01 22.92
N VAL A 41 -11.30 -0.83 23.11
CA VAL A 41 -11.36 -2.22 22.64
C VAL A 41 -11.39 -2.24 21.11
N ALA A 42 -12.28 -1.48 20.47
CA ALA A 42 -12.35 -1.37 19.01
C ALA A 42 -11.04 -0.89 18.40
N THR A 43 -10.41 0.10 19.04
CA THR A 43 -9.11 0.63 18.61
C THR A 43 -8.01 -0.44 18.70
N SER A 44 -7.99 -1.25 19.76
CA SER A 44 -7.01 -2.32 19.94
C SER A 44 -7.18 -3.45 18.94
N LEU A 45 -8.42 -3.83 18.61
CA LEU A 45 -8.74 -4.84 17.61
C LEU A 45 -8.27 -4.42 16.22
N TYR A 46 -8.58 -3.18 15.82
CA TYR A 46 -8.09 -2.63 14.56
C TYR A 46 -6.56 -2.54 14.52
N ALA A 47 -5.93 -2.01 15.57
CA ALA A 47 -4.47 -1.86 15.63
C ALA A 47 -3.75 -3.22 15.58
N THR A 48 -4.32 -4.26 16.17
CA THR A 48 -3.79 -5.63 16.11
C THR A 48 -3.88 -6.17 14.67
N ALA A 49 -5.04 -6.02 14.02
CA ALA A 49 -5.21 -6.42 12.63
C ALA A 49 -4.24 -5.66 11.70
N GLU A 50 -4.11 -4.35 11.88
CA GLU A 50 -3.21 -3.51 11.09
C GLU A 50 -1.74 -3.91 11.26
N LYS A 51 -1.30 -4.22 12.48
CA LYS A 51 0.07 -4.70 12.73
C LYS A 51 0.36 -6.01 11.99
N ILE A 52 -0.57 -6.94 11.99
CA ILE A 52 -0.44 -8.21 11.27
C ILE A 52 -0.33 -7.95 9.76
N ILE A 53 -1.19 -7.11 9.20
CA ILE A 53 -1.15 -6.74 7.78
C ILE A 53 0.19 -6.07 7.42
N LYS A 54 0.66 -5.12 8.23
CA LYS A 54 1.95 -4.46 8.04
C LYS A 54 3.13 -5.44 8.13
N CYS A 55 3.09 -6.41 9.05
CA CYS A 55 4.08 -7.49 9.12
C CYS A 55 4.12 -8.31 7.82
N ILE A 56 2.97 -8.72 7.31
CA ILE A 56 2.86 -9.46 6.05
C ILE A 56 3.39 -8.62 4.89
N GLN A 57 3.01 -7.36 4.80
CA GLN A 57 3.50 -6.44 3.77
C GLN A 57 5.01 -6.22 3.85
N SER A 58 5.59 -6.21 5.05
CA SER A 58 7.03 -6.02 5.24
C SER A 58 7.88 -7.14 4.63
N ILE A 59 7.32 -8.36 4.53
CA ILE A 59 7.98 -9.50 3.87
C ILE A 59 8.18 -9.24 2.37
N ALA A 60 7.33 -8.42 1.74
CA ALA A 60 7.50 -8.01 0.35
C ALA A 60 8.60 -6.96 0.15
N THR A 61 9.04 -6.26 1.19
CA THR A 61 9.97 -5.15 1.08
C THR A 61 11.30 -5.51 0.40
N PRO A 62 11.98 -6.63 0.72
CA PRO A 62 13.20 -7.02 0.02
C PRO A 62 12.98 -7.31 -1.47
N LEU A 63 11.84 -7.96 -1.80
CA LEU A 63 11.47 -8.20 -3.21
C LEU A 63 11.20 -6.89 -3.94
N ASN A 64 10.50 -5.96 -3.30
CA ASN A 64 10.24 -4.64 -3.82
C ASN A 64 11.54 -3.88 -4.15
N GLN A 65 12.51 -3.90 -3.25
CA GLN A 65 13.82 -3.26 -3.46
C GLN A 65 14.62 -3.91 -4.58
N TYR A 66 14.62 -5.24 -4.67
CA TYR A 66 15.27 -5.96 -5.74
C TYR A 66 14.70 -5.59 -7.11
N TYR A 67 13.38 -5.63 -7.28
CA TYR A 67 12.74 -5.29 -8.54
C TYR A 67 12.83 -3.81 -8.88
N PHE A 68 12.77 -2.93 -7.88
CA PHE A 68 12.99 -1.49 -8.07
C PHE A 68 14.35 -1.20 -8.69
N THR A 69 15.42 -1.75 -8.12
CA THR A 69 16.79 -1.57 -8.64
C THR A 69 16.91 -2.13 -10.07
N ARG A 70 16.32 -3.28 -10.34
CA ARG A 70 16.34 -3.91 -11.66
C ARG A 70 15.58 -3.08 -12.71
N LEU A 71 14.44 -2.52 -12.35
CA LEU A 71 13.63 -1.66 -13.21
C LEU A 71 14.34 -0.33 -13.52
N ILE A 72 15.02 0.27 -12.54
CA ILE A 72 15.84 1.48 -12.76
C ILE A 72 16.93 1.20 -13.78
N LYS A 73 17.72 0.14 -13.57
CA LYS A 73 18.79 -0.23 -14.50
C LYS A 73 18.28 -0.44 -15.93
N GLN A 74 17.15 -1.09 -16.10
CA GLN A 74 16.55 -1.25 -17.42
C GLN A 74 16.03 0.07 -18.00
N HIS A 75 15.58 0.99 -17.16
CA HIS A 75 15.16 2.31 -17.63
C HIS A 75 16.34 3.18 -18.06
N GLU A 76 17.44 3.16 -17.33
CA GLU A 76 18.67 3.93 -17.63
C GLU A 76 19.37 3.43 -18.90
N LEU A 77 19.31 2.13 -19.19
CA LEU A 77 19.85 1.54 -20.41
C LEU A 77 19.07 1.89 -21.69
N LYS A 78 18.04 2.74 -21.60
CA LYS A 78 17.17 3.13 -22.72
C LYS A 78 17.80 4.16 -23.64
N LEU A 79 18.50 3.72 -24.64
CA LEU A 79 18.80 4.51 -25.85
C LEU A 79 17.95 4.10 -27.07
N GLU A 80 17.02 3.11 -26.95
CA GLU A 80 16.24 2.63 -28.09
C GLU A 80 14.77 2.28 -27.78
N PRO A 81 13.82 2.55 -28.73
CA PRO A 81 12.37 2.29 -28.53
C PRO A 81 11.99 0.83 -28.28
N TYR A 82 12.82 -0.12 -28.71
CA TYR A 82 12.61 -1.56 -28.56
C TYR A 82 12.53 -2.02 -27.09
N LYS A 83 13.21 -1.32 -26.18
CA LYS A 83 13.29 -1.72 -24.75
C LYS A 83 12.10 -1.32 -23.87
N VAL A 84 11.13 -0.56 -24.42
CA VAL A 84 9.91 -0.20 -23.67
C VAL A 84 9.05 -1.43 -23.39
N GLY A 85 8.99 -2.39 -24.33
CA GLY A 85 8.27 -3.65 -24.16
C GLY A 85 8.87 -4.54 -23.06
N GLU A 86 10.19 -4.60 -22.96
CA GLU A 86 10.88 -5.36 -21.92
C GLU A 86 10.63 -4.77 -20.52
N TYR A 87 10.63 -3.44 -20.38
CA TYR A 87 10.30 -2.79 -19.12
C TYR A 87 8.87 -3.13 -18.66
N LYS A 88 7.88 -3.06 -19.57
CA LYS A 88 6.50 -3.45 -19.26
C LYS A 88 6.42 -4.92 -18.86
N SER A 89 7.02 -5.81 -19.62
CA SER A 89 6.99 -7.25 -19.32
C SER A 89 7.64 -7.55 -17.96
N LEU A 90 8.74 -6.89 -17.62
CA LEU A 90 9.39 -7.04 -16.31
C LEU A 90 8.52 -6.49 -15.18
N LEU A 91 7.87 -5.34 -15.37
CA LEU A 91 6.97 -4.76 -14.38
C LEU A 91 5.79 -5.70 -14.07
N TYR A 92 5.14 -6.25 -15.11
CA TYR A 92 4.06 -7.22 -14.94
C TYR A 92 4.54 -8.55 -14.36
N ALA A 93 5.67 -9.08 -14.83
CA ALA A 93 6.23 -10.32 -14.34
C ALA A 93 6.60 -10.22 -12.85
N SER A 94 7.27 -9.12 -12.45
CA SER A 94 7.64 -8.90 -11.05
C SER A 94 6.42 -8.74 -10.15
N THR A 95 5.38 -8.04 -10.62
CA THR A 95 4.12 -7.90 -9.88
C THR A 95 3.44 -9.26 -9.69
N ASN A 96 3.36 -10.07 -10.74
CA ASN A 96 2.75 -11.40 -10.68
C ASN A 96 3.50 -12.36 -9.75
N ILE A 97 4.85 -12.31 -9.74
CA ILE A 97 5.66 -13.12 -8.83
C ILE A 97 5.38 -12.71 -7.38
N GLN A 98 5.35 -11.41 -7.09
CA GLN A 98 5.05 -10.90 -5.76
C GLN A 98 3.63 -11.27 -5.30
N LEU A 99 2.64 -11.20 -6.20
CA LEU A 99 1.27 -11.60 -5.90
C LEU A 99 1.18 -13.09 -5.54
N LYS A 100 1.80 -13.97 -6.35
CA LYS A 100 1.82 -15.41 -6.08
C LYS A 100 2.50 -15.70 -4.73
N PHE A 101 3.60 -15.02 -4.44
CA PHE A 101 4.32 -15.15 -3.19
C PHE A 101 3.45 -14.71 -2.00
N MET A 102 2.73 -13.58 -2.12
CA MET A 102 1.82 -13.11 -1.08
C MET A 102 0.60 -14.00 -0.89
N VAL A 103 0.03 -14.53 -1.97
CA VAL A 103 -1.05 -15.54 -1.87
C VAL A 103 -0.55 -16.74 -1.06
N PHE A 104 0.65 -17.23 -1.35
CA PHE A 104 1.24 -18.35 -0.61
C PHE A 104 1.41 -18.02 0.89
N ILE A 105 1.92 -16.83 1.23
CA ILE A 105 2.08 -16.41 2.63
C ILE A 105 0.73 -16.30 3.33
N VAL A 106 -0.25 -15.64 2.72
CA VAL A 106 -1.59 -15.44 3.33
C VAL A 106 -2.27 -16.78 3.56
N LEU A 107 -2.20 -17.71 2.60
CA LEU A 107 -2.75 -19.05 2.75
C LEU A 107 -2.02 -19.87 3.83
N SER A 108 -0.69 -19.79 3.88
CA SER A 108 0.11 -20.49 4.90
C SER A 108 -0.20 -19.98 6.30
N LEU A 109 -0.25 -18.65 6.50
CA LEU A 109 -0.59 -18.04 7.78
C LEU A 109 -2.05 -18.29 8.16
N GLY A 110 -2.98 -18.26 7.20
CA GLY A 110 -4.37 -18.61 7.41
C GLY A 110 -4.54 -20.07 7.85
N GLY A 111 -3.83 -21.00 7.20
CA GLY A 111 -3.82 -22.41 7.57
C GLY A 111 -3.26 -22.64 8.99
N VAL A 112 -2.13 -22.02 9.31
CA VAL A 112 -1.54 -22.08 10.66
C VAL A 112 -2.48 -21.43 11.69
N GLY A 113 -3.07 -20.29 11.35
CA GLY A 113 -4.02 -19.59 12.25
C GLY A 113 -5.27 -20.42 12.56
N THR A 114 -5.80 -21.16 11.58
CA THR A 114 -6.95 -22.06 11.80
C THR A 114 -6.58 -23.24 12.69
N ILE A 115 -5.42 -23.86 12.47
CA ILE A 115 -4.94 -24.99 13.29
C ILE A 115 -4.67 -24.56 14.75
N LEU A 116 -4.03 -23.40 14.93
CA LEU A 116 -3.76 -22.84 16.26
C LEU A 116 -5.04 -22.37 16.94
N GLY A 117 -5.97 -21.74 16.21
CA GLY A 117 -7.25 -21.28 16.72
C GLY A 117 -8.14 -22.44 17.23
N TYR A 118 -8.02 -23.61 16.64
CA TYR A 118 -8.71 -24.83 17.12
C TYR A 118 -8.17 -25.32 18.48
N LYS A 119 -6.86 -25.12 18.73
CA LYS A 119 -6.21 -25.56 19.98
C LYS A 119 -6.27 -24.51 21.10
N VAL A 120 -6.42 -23.24 20.76
CA VAL A 120 -6.40 -22.12 21.71
C VAL A 120 -7.80 -21.50 21.79
N GLN A 121 -8.72 -22.22 22.37
CA GLN A 121 -10.09 -21.76 22.66
C GLN A 121 -10.16 -20.53 23.61
N SER A 122 -9.02 -20.11 24.14
CA SER A 122 -8.88 -19.09 25.19
C SER A 122 -8.70 -17.66 24.70
N ILE A 123 -8.65 -17.39 23.38
CA ILE A 123 -8.34 -16.04 22.87
C ILE A 123 -9.55 -15.45 22.15
N ALA A 124 -10.60 -15.13 22.90
CA ALA A 124 -11.78 -14.41 22.40
C ALA A 124 -11.41 -13.08 21.72
N GLU A 125 -10.36 -12.40 22.19
CA GLU A 125 -9.84 -11.15 21.64
C GLU A 125 -9.26 -11.33 20.23
N ILE A 126 -8.50 -12.39 19.98
CA ILE A 126 -7.97 -12.66 18.62
C ILE A 126 -9.10 -12.99 17.66
N ARG A 127 -10.15 -13.69 18.11
CA ARG A 127 -11.32 -13.99 17.29
C ARG A 127 -12.06 -12.73 16.87
N SER A 128 -12.16 -11.74 17.74
CA SER A 128 -12.80 -10.45 17.43
C SER A 128 -11.98 -9.62 16.44
N ALA A 129 -10.65 -9.67 16.51
CA ALA A 129 -9.76 -9.02 15.55
C ALA A 129 -9.77 -9.69 14.16
N PHE A 130 -10.35 -10.90 14.04
CA PHE A 130 -10.36 -11.65 12.78
C PHE A 130 -11.22 -10.98 11.69
N ILE A 131 -12.29 -10.29 12.07
CA ILE A 131 -13.16 -9.57 11.10
C ILE A 131 -12.42 -8.43 10.43
N PRO A 132 -11.87 -7.42 11.17
CA PRO A 132 -11.09 -6.36 10.54
C PRO A 132 -9.86 -6.90 9.79
N LEU A 133 -9.19 -7.95 10.31
CA LEU A 133 -8.06 -8.59 9.65
C LEU A 133 -8.46 -9.19 8.28
N SER A 134 -9.59 -9.89 8.22
CA SER A 134 -10.09 -10.49 6.97
C SER A 134 -10.42 -9.43 5.92
N ILE A 135 -11.04 -8.33 6.32
CA ILE A 135 -11.33 -7.20 5.44
C ILE A 135 -10.01 -6.60 4.93
N MET A 136 -9.09 -6.27 5.84
CA MET A 136 -7.82 -5.62 5.50
C MET A 136 -6.89 -6.51 4.67
N SER A 137 -7.07 -7.83 4.66
CA SER A 137 -6.25 -8.75 3.85
C SER A 137 -6.31 -8.45 2.35
N PHE A 138 -7.43 -7.93 1.85
CA PHE A 138 -7.55 -7.51 0.45
C PHE A 138 -6.59 -6.35 0.10
N ALA A 139 -6.28 -5.49 1.06
CA ALA A 139 -5.35 -4.39 0.85
C ALA A 139 -3.89 -4.84 0.61
N ILE A 140 -3.53 -6.07 1.02
CA ILE A 140 -2.19 -6.62 0.77
C ILE A 140 -1.93 -6.71 -0.74
N PHE A 141 -2.90 -7.27 -1.48
CA PHE A 141 -2.77 -7.46 -2.92
C PHE A 141 -2.81 -6.13 -3.67
N MET A 142 -3.72 -5.24 -3.29
CA MET A 142 -3.80 -3.90 -3.88
C MET A 142 -2.53 -3.09 -3.60
N GLY A 143 -1.96 -3.21 -2.40
CA GLY A 143 -0.72 -2.54 -2.00
C GLY A 143 0.48 -2.92 -2.88
N ILE A 144 0.58 -4.18 -3.34
CA ILE A 144 1.63 -4.60 -4.28
C ILE A 144 1.47 -3.88 -5.62
N TYR A 145 0.26 -3.85 -6.17
CA TYR A 145 -0.01 -3.11 -7.41
C TYR A 145 0.28 -1.62 -7.24
N ASN A 146 -0.19 -1.02 -6.16
CA ASN A 146 0.03 0.40 -5.87
C ASN A 146 1.52 0.73 -5.75
N PHE A 147 2.31 -0.14 -5.12
CA PHE A 147 3.74 0.04 -5.04
C PHE A 147 4.41 -0.10 -6.41
N MET A 148 4.17 -1.21 -7.12
CA MET A 148 4.85 -1.51 -8.38
C MET A 148 4.47 -0.55 -9.50
N PHE A 149 3.19 -0.27 -9.70
CA PHE A 149 2.72 0.62 -10.76
C PHE A 149 2.78 2.10 -10.36
N GLY A 150 2.49 2.43 -9.10
CA GLY A 150 2.50 3.79 -8.59
C GLY A 150 3.90 4.26 -8.21
N SER A 151 4.38 3.81 -7.05
CA SER A 151 5.65 4.30 -6.48
C SER A 151 6.84 4.01 -7.39
N VAL A 152 6.93 2.82 -7.96
CA VAL A 152 8.02 2.41 -8.86
C VAL A 152 7.75 2.86 -10.30
N GLY A 153 6.64 2.41 -10.88
CA GLY A 153 6.35 2.58 -12.30
C GLY A 153 6.20 4.04 -12.74
N LEU A 154 5.42 4.85 -12.02
CA LEU A 154 5.25 6.27 -12.34
C LEU A 154 6.50 7.09 -11.99
N SER A 155 7.18 6.78 -10.86
CA SER A 155 8.35 7.54 -10.43
C SER A 155 9.54 7.38 -11.39
N ILE A 156 9.81 6.16 -11.85
CA ILE A 156 10.89 5.88 -12.81
C ILE A 156 10.62 6.58 -14.16
N ARG A 157 9.36 6.69 -14.55
CA ARG A 157 8.94 7.35 -15.81
C ARG A 157 8.84 8.88 -15.71
N GLY A 158 9.19 9.47 -14.57
CA GLY A 158 9.19 10.92 -14.36
C GLY A 158 7.84 11.50 -13.92
N TYR A 159 6.80 10.68 -13.73
CA TYR A 159 5.46 11.12 -13.29
C TYR A 159 5.33 11.23 -11.75
N LYS A 160 6.39 11.71 -11.09
CA LYS A 160 6.43 11.86 -9.62
C LYS A 160 5.38 12.85 -9.10
N LYS A 161 5.14 13.93 -9.84
CA LYS A 161 4.14 14.96 -9.48
C LYS A 161 2.73 14.38 -9.50
N GLU A 162 2.38 13.69 -10.57
CA GLU A 162 1.08 13.05 -10.73
C GLU A 162 0.86 12.00 -9.64
N PHE A 163 1.89 11.20 -9.34
CA PHE A 163 1.82 10.22 -8.26
C PHE A 163 1.59 10.89 -6.90
N SER A 164 2.34 11.95 -6.56
CA SER A 164 2.14 12.70 -5.32
C SER A 164 0.72 13.26 -5.21
N TYR A 165 0.18 13.79 -6.30
CA TYR A 165 -1.17 14.35 -6.33
C TYR A 165 -2.27 13.31 -6.08
N ILE A 166 -2.20 12.14 -6.74
CA ILE A 166 -3.18 11.07 -6.51
C ILE A 166 -3.08 10.50 -5.10
N VAL A 167 -1.89 10.40 -4.53
CA VAL A 167 -1.70 9.96 -3.14
C VAL A 167 -2.33 10.97 -2.16
N ALA A 168 -2.17 12.27 -2.41
CA ALA A 168 -2.79 13.32 -1.59
C ALA A 168 -4.32 13.25 -1.65
N ILE A 169 -4.90 13.10 -2.86
CA ILE A 169 -6.35 12.92 -3.03
C ILE A 169 -6.83 11.69 -2.27
N THR A 170 -6.14 10.56 -2.45
CA THR A 170 -6.47 9.32 -1.74
C THR A 170 -6.41 9.53 -0.23
N GLY A 171 -5.39 10.21 0.28
CA GLY A 171 -5.24 10.49 1.71
C GLY A 171 -6.40 11.28 2.29
N VAL A 172 -6.78 12.37 1.64
CA VAL A 172 -7.92 13.20 2.07
C VAL A 172 -9.23 12.41 2.01
N SER A 173 -9.47 11.70 0.90
CA SER A 173 -10.67 10.87 0.74
C SER A 173 -10.76 9.78 1.81
N THR A 174 -9.63 9.18 2.17
CA THR A 174 -9.57 8.12 3.20
C THR A 174 -9.89 8.68 4.58
N ILE A 175 -9.37 9.84 4.94
CA ILE A 175 -9.67 10.47 6.23
C ILE A 175 -11.16 10.74 6.37
N ILE A 176 -11.78 11.32 5.34
CA ILE A 176 -13.24 11.59 5.33
C ILE A 176 -14.02 10.28 5.44
N LEU A 177 -13.65 9.28 4.64
CA LEU A 177 -14.34 7.98 4.64
C LEU A 177 -14.17 7.26 5.99
N SER A 178 -12.97 7.32 6.57
CA SER A 178 -12.67 6.73 7.88
C SER A 178 -13.50 7.38 8.98
N LEU A 179 -13.59 8.72 9.01
CA LEU A 179 -14.44 9.43 9.96
C LEU A 179 -15.90 8.98 9.86
N CYS A 180 -16.45 8.95 8.65
CA CYS A 180 -17.84 8.53 8.44
C CYS A 180 -18.06 7.07 8.81
N LEU A 181 -17.23 6.15 8.30
CA LEU A 181 -17.47 4.72 8.52
C LEU A 181 -17.14 4.29 9.95
N SER A 182 -16.11 4.86 10.58
CA SER A 182 -15.78 4.55 11.96
C SER A 182 -16.81 5.02 12.96
N TYR A 183 -17.51 6.11 12.65
CA TYR A 183 -18.63 6.59 13.47
C TYR A 183 -19.79 5.58 13.54
N PHE A 184 -20.11 4.91 12.43
CA PHE A 184 -21.22 3.95 12.37
C PHE A 184 -20.80 2.50 12.68
N PHE A 185 -19.60 2.09 12.30
CA PHE A 185 -19.14 0.70 12.31
C PHE A 185 -17.84 0.46 13.09
N ALA A 186 -17.38 1.46 13.86
CA ALA A 186 -16.15 1.37 14.68
C ALA A 186 -14.97 0.73 13.91
N GLU A 187 -14.33 -0.31 14.46
CA GLU A 187 -13.14 -0.98 13.88
C GLU A 187 -13.40 -1.58 12.49
N ILE A 188 -14.61 -2.04 12.22
CA ILE A 188 -15.00 -2.57 10.91
C ILE A 188 -15.04 -1.43 9.89
N GLY A 189 -15.57 -0.28 10.27
CA GLY A 189 -15.60 0.91 9.43
C GLY A 189 -14.22 1.40 9.04
N ALA A 190 -13.29 1.42 9.98
CA ALA A 190 -11.89 1.77 9.72
C ALA A 190 -11.19 0.75 8.80
N ALA A 191 -11.46 -0.55 8.98
CA ALA A 191 -10.92 -1.61 8.13
C ALA A 191 -11.42 -1.47 6.67
N ILE A 192 -12.70 -1.16 6.50
CA ILE A 192 -13.29 -0.90 5.18
C ILE A 192 -12.65 0.36 4.57
N ALA A 193 -12.51 1.46 5.32
CA ALA A 193 -11.87 2.69 4.84
C ALA A 193 -10.42 2.43 4.38
N TYR A 194 -9.67 1.59 5.12
CA TYR A 194 -8.32 1.20 4.75
C TYR A 194 -8.25 0.48 3.38
N VAL A 195 -9.15 -0.47 3.13
CA VAL A 195 -9.22 -1.18 1.84
C VAL A 195 -9.66 -0.25 0.71
N PHE A 196 -10.63 0.61 0.97
CA PHE A 196 -11.07 1.61 -0.02
C PHE A 196 -9.96 2.59 -0.39
N ALA A 197 -9.09 2.97 0.55
CA ALA A 197 -7.92 3.79 0.25
C ALA A 197 -7.02 3.14 -0.80
N GLU A 198 -6.64 1.89 -0.58
CA GLU A 198 -5.80 1.14 -1.53
C GLU A 198 -6.50 0.95 -2.88
N PHE A 199 -7.82 0.76 -2.87
CA PHE A 199 -8.62 0.63 -4.10
C PHE A 199 -8.71 1.93 -4.89
N ILE A 200 -8.99 3.07 -4.22
CA ILE A 200 -9.00 4.39 -4.85
C ILE A 200 -7.65 4.69 -5.47
N LEU A 201 -6.56 4.46 -4.71
CA LEU A 201 -5.20 4.66 -5.19
C LEU A 201 -4.92 3.84 -6.45
N LEU A 202 -5.30 2.56 -6.46
CA LEU A 202 -5.15 1.68 -7.61
C LEU A 202 -5.88 2.21 -8.85
N ILE A 203 -7.15 2.62 -8.69
CA ILE A 203 -7.94 3.18 -9.80
C ILE A 203 -7.28 4.44 -10.36
N LEU A 204 -6.81 5.33 -9.51
CA LEU A 204 -6.17 6.58 -9.93
C LEU A 204 -4.84 6.30 -10.66
N ILE A 205 -4.04 5.36 -10.18
CA ILE A 205 -2.81 4.91 -10.87
C ILE A 205 -3.16 4.37 -12.26
N LEU A 206 -4.10 3.42 -12.37
CA LEU A 206 -4.50 2.82 -13.64
C LEU A 206 -5.06 3.87 -14.62
N ARG A 207 -5.78 4.88 -14.11
CA ARG A 207 -6.25 6.01 -14.92
C ARG A 207 -5.10 6.79 -15.54
N ILE A 208 -4.02 7.06 -14.78
CA ILE A 208 -2.83 7.73 -15.32
C ILE A 208 -2.20 6.88 -16.43
N TYR A 209 -2.05 5.56 -16.21
CA TYR A 209 -1.52 4.65 -17.22
C TYR A 209 -2.34 4.69 -18.52
N LYS A 210 -3.67 4.70 -18.39
CA LYS A 210 -4.57 4.79 -19.56
C LYS A 210 -4.46 6.14 -20.28
N VAL A 211 -4.47 7.25 -19.55
CA VAL A 211 -4.42 8.61 -20.14
C VAL A 211 -3.07 8.88 -20.81
N LYS A 212 -1.97 8.49 -20.16
CA LYS A 212 -0.61 8.69 -20.67
C LYS A 212 -0.17 7.59 -21.66
N ARG A 213 -1.01 6.59 -21.93
CA ARG A 213 -0.72 5.42 -22.79
C ARG A 213 0.59 4.71 -22.43
N LEU A 214 0.84 4.55 -21.13
CA LEU A 214 2.06 3.98 -20.56
C LEU A 214 2.09 2.45 -20.63
#